data_790c551e04213ee46902ba6f97c0bd4d
#
_entry.id   790c551e04213ee46902ba6f97c0bd4d
#
_cell.length_a   1.000
_cell.length_b   1.000
_cell.length_c   1.000
_cell.angle_alpha   90.00
_cell.angle_beta   90.00
_cell.angle_gamma   90.00
#
_symmetry.space_group_name_H-M   'P 1'
#
loop_
_entity.id
_entity.type
_entity.pdbx_description
1 polymer ?
#
loop_
_entity_poly.entity_id
_entity_poly.type
_entity_poly.pdbx_seq_one_letter_code
_entity_poly.pdbx_strand_id
1 'polypeptide(L)'
;GGGAAALGSVQPQPLDFESDGTLDLKKVEAVIKPDDFHFARTRLFCLENTQAGKVLPLDYQAQANALAKRHGLTIHLDGARIFNAAVKQKIDVREIAKYYDSATVCLSKGLAAPVGSMLCGTAAFIKESRRWRKVLGGGMRQAGVLAAAGIVALTEMVERLEEDHENALRLGEGLMEIPGFRLEPSSVQTNMVFFEMDERLRGVFIPFMAERGVIIGTGHYPIRLVTHYEIEAADIEYVLCAARDCSERFLVK
;
A
#
# COMPACT_ATOMS: atom_id res chain seq x y z
N GLY A 1 14.27 6.80 -0.24
CA GLY A 1 15.52 7.52 -0.47
C GLY A 1 16.12 8.15 0.80
N GLY A 2 15.71 7.72 2.01
CA GLY A 2 16.28 8.26 3.25
C GLY A 2 15.80 9.68 3.60
N GLY A 3 14.73 10.18 2.98
CA GLY A 3 14.27 11.55 3.16
C GLY A 3 13.95 11.93 4.61
N ALA A 4 13.39 11.03 5.39
CA ALA A 4 13.10 11.26 6.80
C ALA A 4 14.38 11.54 7.61
N ALA A 5 15.45 10.81 7.34
CA ALA A 5 16.75 11.03 7.97
C ALA A 5 17.45 12.28 7.43
N ALA A 6 17.56 12.41 6.09
CA ALA A 6 18.35 13.45 5.45
C ALA A 6 17.71 14.85 5.59
N LEU A 7 16.40 14.97 5.49
CA LEU A 7 15.67 16.25 5.51
C LEU A 7 14.93 16.49 6.83
N GLY A 8 14.45 15.43 7.45
CA GLY A 8 13.69 15.51 8.70
C GLY A 8 14.55 15.37 9.97
N SER A 9 15.83 15.03 9.83
CA SER A 9 16.73 14.72 10.97
C SER A 9 16.12 13.67 11.91
N VAL A 10 15.45 12.68 11.33
CA VAL A 10 14.77 11.61 12.07
C VAL A 10 15.63 10.35 12.06
N GLN A 11 15.82 9.74 13.23
CA GLN A 11 16.41 8.41 13.35
C GLN A 11 15.30 7.36 13.23
N PRO A 12 15.18 6.64 12.10
CA PRO A 12 14.19 5.59 11.95
C PRO A 12 14.60 4.33 12.71
N GLN A 13 13.62 3.67 13.31
CA GLN A 13 13.73 2.35 13.91
C GLN A 13 12.77 1.41 13.15
N PRO A 14 13.24 0.74 12.07
CA PRO A 14 12.40 -0.17 11.32
C PRO A 14 12.12 -1.47 12.10
N LEU A 15 10.95 -2.04 11.87
CA LEU A 15 10.53 -3.35 12.33
C LEU A 15 9.98 -4.17 11.17
N ASP A 16 10.18 -5.47 11.20
CA ASP A 16 9.63 -6.38 10.21
C ASP A 16 8.14 -6.60 10.45
N PHE A 17 7.38 -6.68 9.36
CA PHE A 17 5.97 -7.01 9.39
C PHE A 17 5.77 -8.50 9.67
N GLU A 18 4.70 -8.82 10.38
CA GLU A 18 4.20 -10.18 10.49
C GLU A 18 3.51 -10.60 9.18
N SER A 19 3.25 -11.89 9.01
CA SER A 19 2.71 -12.44 7.76
C SER A 19 1.34 -11.88 7.38
N ASP A 20 0.58 -11.36 8.33
CA ASP A 20 -0.73 -10.72 8.13
C ASP A 20 -0.64 -9.22 7.83
N GLY A 21 0.56 -8.64 7.81
CA GLY A 21 0.81 -7.21 7.57
C GLY A 21 0.80 -6.35 8.83
N THR A 22 0.59 -6.94 10.00
CA THR A 22 0.70 -6.23 11.29
C THR A 22 2.16 -6.14 11.75
N LEU A 23 2.41 -5.37 12.80
CA LEU A 23 3.64 -5.42 13.59
C LEU A 23 3.33 -6.09 14.93
N ASP A 24 4.22 -6.93 15.43
CA ASP A 24 4.11 -7.43 16.80
C ASP A 24 4.24 -6.25 17.79
N LEU A 25 3.13 -5.90 18.45
CA LEU A 25 3.10 -4.77 19.37
C LEU A 25 4.04 -4.93 20.57
N LYS A 26 4.41 -6.16 20.94
CA LYS A 26 5.44 -6.40 21.97
C LYS A 26 6.83 -6.01 21.45
N LYS A 27 7.13 -6.33 20.18
CA LYS A 27 8.38 -5.91 19.54
C LYS A 27 8.41 -4.38 19.39
N VAL A 28 7.28 -3.75 19.02
CA VAL A 28 7.15 -2.28 18.98
C VAL A 28 7.47 -1.67 20.33
N GLU A 29 6.85 -2.16 21.42
CA GLU A 29 7.07 -1.68 22.78
C GLU A 29 8.53 -1.84 23.22
N ALA A 30 9.15 -2.96 22.89
CA ALA A 30 10.55 -3.27 23.26
C ALA A 30 11.60 -2.35 22.61
N VAL A 31 11.29 -1.72 21.47
CA VAL A 31 12.22 -0.80 20.79
C VAL A 31 12.02 0.67 21.16
N ILE A 32 10.98 1.00 21.93
CA ILE A 32 10.78 2.35 22.46
C ILE A 32 11.94 2.66 23.40
N LYS A 33 12.67 3.73 23.09
CA LYS A 33 13.86 4.09 23.87
C LYS A 33 13.47 4.75 25.19
N PRO A 34 14.20 4.47 26.28
CA PRO A 34 14.03 5.20 27.54
C PRO A 34 14.39 6.68 27.36
N ASP A 35 13.95 7.54 28.25
CA ASP A 35 14.38 8.95 28.31
C ASP A 35 15.80 9.02 28.91
N ASP A 36 16.78 8.75 28.08
CA ASP A 36 18.21 8.71 28.40
C ASP A 36 18.98 9.42 27.27
N PHE A 37 19.98 10.21 27.64
CA PHE A 37 20.75 11.04 26.71
C PHE A 37 21.60 10.23 25.69
N HIS A 38 21.76 8.93 25.91
CA HIS A 38 22.44 8.03 24.95
C HIS A 38 21.56 7.61 23.78
N PHE A 39 20.25 7.87 23.83
CA PHE A 39 19.29 7.44 22.82
C PHE A 39 18.56 8.61 22.16
N ALA A 40 18.26 8.45 20.88
CA ALA A 40 17.28 9.31 20.23
C ALA A 40 15.88 9.08 20.86
N ARG A 41 15.17 10.16 21.18
CA ARG A 41 13.81 10.04 21.74
C ARG A 41 12.84 9.45 20.75
N THR A 42 12.18 8.35 21.12
CA THR A 42 11.06 7.81 20.34
C THR A 42 9.85 8.74 20.49
N ARG A 43 9.30 9.21 19.38
CA ARG A 43 8.19 10.19 19.37
C ARG A 43 7.04 9.80 18.50
N LEU A 44 7.29 9.00 17.47
CA LEU A 44 6.32 8.69 16.43
C LEU A 44 6.28 7.19 16.20
N PHE A 45 5.08 6.64 16.18
CA PHE A 45 4.79 5.31 15.73
C PHE A 45 4.08 5.40 14.36
N CYS A 46 4.60 4.71 13.35
CA CYS A 46 4.05 4.70 12.00
C CYS A 46 3.54 3.32 11.65
N LEU A 47 2.35 3.26 11.07
CA LEU A 47 1.76 2.07 10.45
C LEU A 47 1.41 2.35 8.99
N GLU A 48 1.25 1.30 8.20
CA GLU A 48 0.79 1.37 6.82
C GLU A 48 -0.51 0.57 6.66
N ASN A 49 -1.52 1.14 5.99
CA ASN A 49 -2.75 0.42 5.63
C ASN A 49 -3.22 0.85 4.22
N THR A 50 -3.20 -0.05 3.22
CA THR A 50 -2.91 -1.50 3.30
C THR A 50 -1.41 -1.77 3.25
N GLN A 51 -0.94 -2.71 4.04
CA GLN A 51 0.43 -3.18 3.98
C GLN A 51 0.55 -4.30 2.93
N ALA A 52 1.28 -4.05 1.83
CA ALA A 52 1.40 -4.99 0.71
C ALA A 52 0.03 -5.55 0.24
N GLY A 53 -1.01 -4.72 0.23
CA GLY A 53 -2.38 -5.11 -0.13
C GLY A 53 -3.19 -5.75 0.99
N LYS A 54 -2.60 -6.06 2.14
CA LYS A 54 -3.29 -6.61 3.32
C LYS A 54 -3.86 -5.51 4.19
N VAL A 55 -5.05 -5.75 4.70
CA VAL A 55 -5.80 -4.79 5.50
C VAL A 55 -5.52 -5.00 6.98
N LEU A 56 -5.13 -3.94 7.69
CA LEU A 56 -4.97 -3.99 9.13
C LEU A 56 -6.34 -4.11 9.83
N PRO A 57 -6.55 -5.11 10.70
CA PRO A 57 -7.77 -5.24 11.49
C PRO A 57 -8.04 -4.00 12.37
N LEU A 58 -9.29 -3.62 12.55
CA LEU A 58 -9.64 -2.44 13.35
C LEU A 58 -9.27 -2.59 14.83
N ASP A 59 -9.41 -3.77 15.39
CA ASP A 59 -9.04 -4.07 16.77
C ASP A 59 -7.51 -3.97 16.97
N TYR A 60 -6.72 -4.42 15.99
CA TYR A 60 -5.28 -4.21 15.99
C TYR A 60 -4.93 -2.71 15.97
N GLN A 61 -5.58 -1.92 15.12
CA GLN A 61 -5.35 -0.47 15.05
C GLN A 61 -5.72 0.24 16.36
N ALA A 62 -6.78 -0.22 17.03
CA ALA A 62 -7.16 0.26 18.36
C ALA A 62 -6.08 -0.07 19.40
N GLN A 63 -5.53 -1.29 19.39
CA GLN A 63 -4.45 -1.71 20.28
C GLN A 63 -3.16 -0.91 20.04
N ALA A 64 -2.80 -0.67 18.78
CA ALA A 64 -1.65 0.14 18.38
C ALA A 64 -1.79 1.60 18.87
N ASN A 65 -2.98 2.19 18.71
CA ASN A 65 -3.27 3.52 19.24
C ASN A 65 -3.16 3.56 20.77
N ALA A 66 -3.71 2.55 21.47
CA ALA A 66 -3.61 2.46 22.93
C ALA A 66 -2.14 2.33 23.39
N LEU A 67 -1.33 1.55 22.68
CA LEU A 67 0.11 1.45 22.96
C LEU A 67 0.80 2.81 22.77
N ALA A 68 0.58 3.48 21.64
CA ALA A 68 1.15 4.80 21.37
C ALA A 68 0.80 5.80 22.50
N LYS A 69 -0.45 5.83 22.91
CA LYS A 69 -0.92 6.72 23.99
C LYS A 69 -0.26 6.41 25.34
N ARG A 70 -0.10 5.14 25.70
CA ARG A 70 0.57 4.74 26.97
C ARG A 70 2.01 5.26 27.03
N HIS A 71 2.69 5.31 25.90
CA HIS A 71 4.09 5.73 25.79
C HIS A 71 4.26 7.21 25.38
N GLY A 72 3.17 7.99 25.29
CA GLY A 72 3.21 9.40 24.89
C GLY A 72 3.69 9.62 23.45
N LEU A 73 3.52 8.62 22.59
CA LEU A 73 3.86 8.69 21.16
C LEU A 73 2.69 9.26 20.38
N THR A 74 3.00 10.03 19.32
CA THR A 74 2.04 10.28 18.26
C THR A 74 1.99 9.08 17.33
N ILE A 75 0.86 8.88 16.65
CA ILE A 75 0.69 7.78 15.72
C ILE A 75 0.30 8.32 14.33
N HIS A 76 1.03 7.87 13.31
CA HIS A 76 0.82 8.25 11.91
C HIS A 76 0.45 7.04 11.06
N LEU A 77 -0.49 7.25 10.13
CA LEU A 77 -0.85 6.25 9.14
C LEU A 77 -0.29 6.63 7.76
N ASP A 78 0.57 5.80 7.18
CA ASP A 78 0.68 5.75 5.73
C ASP A 78 -0.59 5.09 5.18
N GLY A 79 -1.55 5.92 4.88
CA GLY A 79 -2.84 5.54 4.30
C GLY A 79 -2.86 5.66 2.78
N ALA A 80 -1.73 5.40 2.12
CA ALA A 80 -1.64 5.50 0.66
C ALA A 80 -2.73 4.70 -0.07
N ARG A 81 -3.26 3.65 0.59
CA ARG A 81 -4.40 2.84 0.12
C ARG A 81 -5.50 2.67 1.17
N ILE A 82 -5.69 3.65 2.02
CA ILE A 82 -6.69 3.59 3.10
C ILE A 82 -8.11 3.33 2.58
N PHE A 83 -8.46 3.85 1.39
CA PHE A 83 -9.76 3.60 0.77
C PHE A 83 -9.94 2.16 0.32
N ASN A 84 -8.86 1.50 -0.16
CA ASN A 84 -8.91 0.05 -0.40
C ASN A 84 -9.21 -0.72 0.90
N ALA A 85 -8.59 -0.33 2.02
CA ALA A 85 -8.87 -0.94 3.31
C ALA A 85 -10.31 -0.70 3.78
N ALA A 86 -10.83 0.51 3.60
CA ALA A 86 -12.20 0.86 3.98
C ALA A 86 -13.24 0.10 3.16
N VAL A 87 -13.08 0.06 1.83
CA VAL A 87 -13.97 -0.69 0.91
C VAL A 87 -13.94 -2.19 1.23
N LYS A 88 -12.74 -2.77 1.43
CA LYS A 88 -12.62 -4.19 1.79
C LYS A 88 -13.33 -4.55 3.09
N GLN A 89 -13.28 -3.66 4.07
CA GLN A 89 -13.94 -3.86 5.36
C GLN A 89 -15.42 -3.42 5.36
N LYS A 90 -15.90 -2.80 4.27
CA LYS A 90 -17.25 -2.23 4.14
C LYS A 90 -17.58 -1.22 5.24
N ILE A 91 -16.63 -0.33 5.54
CA ILE A 91 -16.73 0.69 6.57
C ILE A 91 -16.41 2.07 6.02
N ASP A 92 -16.86 3.11 6.71
CA ASP A 92 -16.42 4.47 6.44
C ASP A 92 -14.92 4.62 6.79
N VAL A 93 -14.17 5.30 5.92
CA VAL A 93 -12.73 5.54 6.11
C VAL A 93 -12.41 6.22 7.44
N ARG A 94 -13.35 6.98 8.00
CA ARG A 94 -13.24 7.62 9.33
C ARG A 94 -13.09 6.60 10.45
N GLU A 95 -13.65 5.41 10.30
CA GLU A 95 -13.50 4.32 11.28
C GLU A 95 -12.06 3.82 11.39
N ILE A 96 -11.28 3.93 10.32
CA ILE A 96 -9.85 3.68 10.33
C ILE A 96 -9.10 4.91 10.86
N ALA A 97 -9.38 6.08 10.28
CA ALA A 97 -8.63 7.31 10.55
C ALA A 97 -8.67 7.76 12.03
N LYS A 98 -9.75 7.42 12.75
CA LYS A 98 -9.92 7.81 14.17
C LYS A 98 -8.83 7.30 15.14
N TYR A 99 -8.07 6.30 14.73
CA TYR A 99 -6.98 5.73 15.52
C TYR A 99 -5.65 6.46 15.36
N TYR A 100 -5.56 7.46 14.49
CA TYR A 100 -4.32 8.13 14.11
C TYR A 100 -4.38 9.65 14.35
N ASP A 101 -3.26 10.23 14.79
CA ASP A 101 -3.12 11.67 14.92
C ASP A 101 -2.95 12.36 13.57
N SER A 102 -2.38 11.64 12.61
CA SER A 102 -2.23 12.10 11.23
C SER A 102 -2.21 10.92 10.25
N ALA A 103 -2.58 11.19 9.00
CA ALA A 103 -2.54 10.20 7.92
C ALA A 103 -2.14 10.85 6.60
N THR A 104 -1.39 10.11 5.78
CA THR A 104 -1.23 10.42 4.36
C THR A 104 -2.17 9.57 3.52
N VAL A 105 -2.71 10.16 2.45
CA VAL A 105 -3.64 9.49 1.53
C VAL A 105 -3.20 9.76 0.10
N CYS A 106 -2.99 8.73 -0.71
CA CYS A 106 -2.71 8.93 -2.12
C CYS A 106 -4.01 9.01 -2.93
N LEU A 107 -4.09 10.01 -3.80
CA LEU A 107 -5.16 10.16 -4.79
C LEU A 107 -4.78 9.52 -6.14
N SER A 108 -3.47 9.38 -6.40
CA SER A 108 -2.88 8.94 -7.67
C SER A 108 -2.55 7.44 -7.72
N LYS A 109 -3.34 6.62 -7.04
CA LYS A 109 -3.27 5.15 -7.07
C LYS A 109 -4.64 4.60 -7.50
N GLY A 110 -5.26 3.71 -6.75
CA GLY A 110 -6.58 3.16 -7.07
C GLY A 110 -7.68 4.20 -7.29
N LEU A 111 -7.56 5.39 -6.70
CA LEU A 111 -8.48 6.50 -6.95
C LEU A 111 -8.27 7.23 -8.29
N ALA A 112 -7.27 6.83 -9.07
CA ALA A 112 -7.02 7.25 -10.45
C ALA A 112 -6.83 8.76 -10.70
N ALA A 113 -6.59 9.59 -9.69
CA ALA A 113 -6.19 10.96 -9.94
C ALA A 113 -4.80 10.99 -10.62
N PRO A 114 -4.53 11.91 -11.56
CA PRO A 114 -3.26 11.95 -12.30
C PRO A 114 -2.06 12.23 -11.40
N VAL A 115 -2.27 12.87 -10.26
CA VAL A 115 -1.24 13.22 -9.28
C VAL A 115 -1.87 13.55 -7.94
N GLY A 116 -1.12 13.36 -6.88
CA GLY A 116 -1.43 13.95 -5.59
C GLY A 116 -1.47 12.98 -4.42
N SER A 117 -1.09 13.53 -3.28
CA SER A 117 -1.29 12.95 -1.95
C SER A 117 -1.83 14.04 -1.03
N MET A 118 -2.62 13.62 -0.07
CA MET A 118 -3.12 14.50 0.98
C MET A 118 -2.53 14.11 2.32
N LEU A 119 -2.12 15.10 3.09
CA LEU A 119 -1.77 14.94 4.50
C LEU A 119 -2.95 15.44 5.33
N CYS A 120 -3.47 14.57 6.19
CA CYS A 120 -4.60 14.83 7.07
C CYS A 120 -4.14 14.84 8.52
N GLY A 121 -4.77 15.70 9.35
CA GLY A 121 -4.47 15.82 10.77
C GLY A 121 -5.13 17.05 11.36
N THR A 122 -4.74 17.46 12.58
CA THR A 122 -5.28 18.66 13.22
C THR A 122 -4.97 19.93 12.44
N ALA A 123 -5.77 20.97 12.61
CA ALA A 123 -5.55 22.26 11.94
C ALA A 123 -4.15 22.86 12.24
N ALA A 124 -3.68 22.73 13.47
CA ALA A 124 -2.35 23.20 13.88
C ALA A 124 -1.24 22.42 13.15
N PHE A 125 -1.34 21.08 13.09
CA PHE A 125 -0.40 20.23 12.38
C PHE A 125 -0.37 20.57 10.89
N ILE A 126 -1.52 20.72 10.24
CA ILE A 126 -1.61 21.05 8.81
C ILE A 126 -1.08 22.45 8.53
N LYS A 127 -1.28 23.41 9.41
CA LYS A 127 -0.71 24.76 9.26
C LYS A 127 0.83 24.71 9.20
N GLU A 128 1.46 23.95 10.09
CA GLU A 128 2.91 23.79 10.10
C GLU A 128 3.39 22.98 8.91
N SER A 129 2.69 21.90 8.56
CA SER A 129 3.02 21.06 7.39
C SER A 129 3.02 21.82 6.07
N ARG A 130 2.15 22.84 5.91
CA ARG A 130 2.14 23.71 4.73
C ARG A 130 3.44 24.50 4.57
N ARG A 131 4.08 24.89 5.68
CA ARG A 131 5.38 25.58 5.66
C ARG A 131 6.45 24.61 5.16
N TRP A 132 6.49 23.40 5.72
CA TRP A 132 7.41 22.34 5.28
C TRP A 132 7.20 21.93 3.83
N ARG A 133 5.95 21.80 3.39
CA ARG A 133 5.63 21.55 1.99
C ARG A 133 6.27 22.58 1.06
N LYS A 134 6.23 23.88 1.44
CA LYS A 134 6.85 24.95 0.65
C LYS A 134 8.38 24.83 0.64
N VAL A 135 9.00 24.56 1.79
CA VAL A 135 10.46 24.36 1.92
C VAL A 135 10.95 23.21 1.04
N LEU A 136 10.18 22.11 0.99
CA LEU A 136 10.51 20.91 0.22
C LEU A 136 10.13 20.99 -1.27
N GLY A 137 9.71 22.15 -1.77
CA GLY A 137 9.41 22.36 -3.18
C GLY A 137 7.96 22.07 -3.60
N GLY A 138 7.08 21.61 -2.69
CA GLY A 138 5.68 21.25 -2.98
C GLY A 138 4.68 22.42 -2.98
N GLY A 139 5.14 23.64 -3.19
CA GLY A 139 4.31 24.85 -3.12
C GLY A 139 3.76 25.31 -4.48
N MET A 140 3.18 24.41 -5.27
CA MET A 140 2.55 24.75 -6.55
C MET A 140 1.45 25.79 -6.38
N ARG A 141 1.46 26.83 -7.26
CA ARG A 141 0.39 27.81 -7.40
C ARG A 141 -0.67 27.29 -8.36
N GLN A 142 -1.89 27.82 -8.27
CA GLN A 142 -3.02 27.42 -9.14
C GLN A 142 -3.22 25.89 -9.20
N ALA A 143 -3.11 25.21 -8.05
CA ALA A 143 -3.26 23.76 -7.93
C ALA A 143 -4.72 23.29 -8.11
N GLY A 144 -5.66 24.20 -8.45
CA GLY A 144 -7.07 23.87 -8.64
C GLY A 144 -7.32 22.82 -9.72
N VAL A 145 -6.51 22.78 -10.78
CA VAL A 145 -6.59 21.74 -11.81
C VAL A 145 -6.34 20.33 -11.23
N LEU A 146 -5.39 20.20 -10.30
CA LEU A 146 -5.11 18.95 -9.62
C LEU A 146 -6.18 18.63 -8.56
N ALA A 147 -6.64 19.66 -7.86
CA ALA A 147 -7.68 19.50 -6.84
C ALA A 147 -9.02 19.06 -7.45
N ALA A 148 -9.36 19.54 -8.66
CA ALA A 148 -10.55 19.11 -9.39
C ALA A 148 -10.53 17.59 -9.66
N ALA A 149 -9.40 17.08 -10.19
CA ALA A 149 -9.22 15.63 -10.35
C ALA A 149 -9.29 14.88 -9.01
N GLY A 150 -8.73 15.46 -7.95
CA GLY A 150 -8.81 14.89 -6.59
C GLY A 150 -10.25 14.84 -6.04
N ILE A 151 -11.10 15.80 -6.37
CA ILE A 151 -12.53 15.78 -6.01
C ILE A 151 -13.22 14.59 -6.70
N VAL A 152 -13.05 14.43 -8.00
CA VAL A 152 -13.59 13.28 -8.76
C VAL A 152 -13.10 11.97 -8.15
N ALA A 153 -11.81 11.86 -7.85
CA ALA A 153 -11.22 10.70 -7.21
C ALA A 153 -11.92 10.31 -5.90
N LEU A 154 -12.27 11.30 -5.08
CA LEU A 154 -12.89 11.07 -3.77
C LEU A 154 -14.40 10.87 -3.85
N THR A 155 -15.08 11.40 -4.87
CA THR A 155 -16.55 11.32 -4.99
C THR A 155 -17.04 10.19 -5.89
N GLU A 156 -16.20 9.74 -6.84
CA GLU A 156 -16.64 8.78 -7.87
C GLU A 156 -15.81 7.50 -7.90
N MET A 157 -14.54 7.53 -7.41
CA MET A 157 -13.63 6.41 -7.60
C MET A 157 -13.48 5.49 -6.39
N VAL A 158 -14.03 5.85 -5.24
CA VAL A 158 -13.86 5.05 -4.01
C VAL A 158 -14.60 3.73 -4.10
N GLU A 159 -15.89 3.75 -4.42
CA GLU A 159 -16.73 2.54 -4.42
C GLU A 159 -16.28 1.55 -5.50
N ARG A 160 -15.81 2.03 -6.65
CA ARG A 160 -15.32 1.17 -7.71
C ARG A 160 -14.03 0.39 -7.37
N LEU A 161 -13.35 0.71 -6.27
CA LEU A 161 -12.21 -0.09 -5.80
C LEU A 161 -12.58 -1.55 -5.53
N GLU A 162 -13.85 -1.86 -5.32
CA GLU A 162 -14.33 -3.24 -5.20
C GLU A 162 -14.05 -4.04 -6.48
N GLU A 163 -14.20 -3.44 -7.66
CA GLU A 163 -13.86 -4.06 -8.96
C GLU A 163 -12.37 -4.41 -9.04
N ASP A 164 -11.50 -3.51 -8.56
CA ASP A 164 -10.07 -3.77 -8.51
C ASP A 164 -9.76 -4.96 -7.60
N HIS A 165 -10.47 -5.08 -6.46
CA HIS A 165 -10.30 -6.21 -5.53
C HIS A 165 -10.78 -7.53 -6.14
N GLU A 166 -11.91 -7.52 -6.84
CA GLU A 166 -12.44 -8.70 -7.54
C GLU A 166 -11.49 -9.17 -8.64
N ASN A 167 -10.97 -8.24 -9.45
CA ASN A 167 -10.00 -8.53 -10.49
C ASN A 167 -8.69 -9.10 -9.93
N ALA A 168 -8.20 -8.55 -8.81
CA ALA A 168 -7.01 -9.10 -8.14
C ALA A 168 -7.26 -10.51 -7.60
N LEU A 169 -8.41 -10.75 -6.98
CA LEU A 169 -8.77 -12.07 -6.47
C LEU A 169 -8.83 -13.10 -7.60
N ARG A 170 -9.56 -12.78 -8.68
CA ARG A 170 -9.65 -13.63 -9.89
C ARG A 170 -8.28 -13.94 -10.47
N LEU A 171 -7.41 -12.92 -10.58
CA LEU A 171 -6.04 -13.09 -11.06
C LEU A 171 -5.23 -14.02 -10.15
N GLY A 172 -5.32 -13.83 -8.84
CA GLY A 172 -4.64 -14.68 -7.86
C GLY A 172 -5.10 -16.13 -7.91
N GLU A 173 -6.41 -16.36 -7.90
CA GLU A 173 -7.00 -17.70 -8.02
C GLU A 173 -6.60 -18.39 -9.33
N GLY A 174 -6.70 -17.67 -10.46
CA GLY A 174 -6.31 -18.22 -11.75
C GLY A 174 -4.82 -18.56 -11.86
N LEU A 175 -3.94 -17.75 -11.26
CA LEU A 175 -2.50 -18.05 -11.24
C LEU A 175 -2.19 -19.31 -10.42
N MET A 176 -2.91 -19.57 -9.32
CA MET A 176 -2.71 -20.80 -8.52
C MET A 176 -3.05 -22.09 -9.28
N GLU A 177 -3.94 -22.00 -10.26
CA GLU A 177 -4.30 -23.15 -11.11
C GLU A 177 -3.25 -23.46 -12.20
N ILE A 178 -2.32 -22.55 -12.44
CA ILE A 178 -1.31 -22.70 -13.50
C ILE A 178 -0.05 -23.32 -12.91
N PRO A 179 0.44 -24.45 -13.45
CA PRO A 179 1.67 -25.07 -12.98
C PRO A 179 2.86 -24.11 -12.99
N GLY A 180 3.63 -24.11 -11.93
CA GLY A 180 4.83 -23.29 -11.78
C GLY A 180 4.60 -21.92 -11.15
N PHE A 181 3.36 -21.53 -10.82
CA PHE A 181 3.07 -20.32 -10.05
C PHE A 181 2.66 -20.69 -8.62
N ARG A 182 3.07 -19.88 -7.66
CA ARG A 182 2.78 -20.08 -6.24
C ARG A 182 2.49 -18.74 -5.57
N LEU A 183 1.39 -18.67 -4.85
CA LEU A 183 1.04 -17.56 -3.97
C LEU A 183 0.23 -18.06 -2.77
N GLU A 184 0.22 -17.27 -1.71
CA GLU A 184 -0.63 -17.53 -0.55
C GLU A 184 -2.03 -16.95 -0.81
N PRO A 185 -3.08 -17.78 -0.88
CA PRO A 185 -4.43 -17.33 -1.23
C PRO A 185 -4.95 -16.20 -0.34
N SER A 186 -4.68 -16.30 0.98
CA SER A 186 -5.11 -15.31 1.97
C SER A 186 -4.40 -13.96 1.84
N SER A 187 -3.35 -13.88 1.02
CA SER A 187 -2.59 -12.64 0.81
C SER A 187 -3.28 -11.66 -0.14
N VAL A 188 -4.20 -12.14 -0.99
CA VAL A 188 -4.94 -11.29 -1.95
C VAL A 188 -6.19 -10.74 -1.27
N GLN A 189 -6.04 -9.64 -0.58
CA GLN A 189 -7.16 -9.02 0.16
C GLN A 189 -7.75 -7.80 -0.57
N THR A 190 -6.92 -7.06 -1.28
CA THR A 190 -7.31 -5.87 -2.04
C THR A 190 -6.81 -5.98 -3.48
N ASN A 191 -6.26 -4.93 -4.03
CA ASN A 191 -5.88 -4.82 -5.42
C ASN A 191 -4.42 -5.25 -5.72
N MET A 192 -3.80 -6.06 -4.88
CA MET A 192 -2.42 -6.52 -5.09
C MET A 192 -2.33 -8.04 -5.06
N VAL A 193 -1.61 -8.58 -6.04
CA VAL A 193 -1.26 -9.99 -6.13
C VAL A 193 0.26 -10.12 -6.07
N PHE A 194 0.76 -10.89 -5.12
CA PHE A 194 2.16 -11.25 -5.02
C PHE A 194 2.29 -12.75 -5.27
N PHE A 195 3.17 -13.13 -6.19
CA PHE A 195 3.39 -14.53 -6.52
C PHE A 195 4.86 -14.84 -6.78
N GLU A 196 5.21 -16.06 -6.51
CA GLU A 196 6.46 -16.68 -6.91
C GLU A 196 6.25 -17.62 -8.10
N MET A 197 7.34 -17.97 -8.76
CA MET A 197 7.30 -18.92 -9.88
C MET A 197 8.46 -19.89 -9.83
N ASP A 198 8.31 -21.00 -10.55
CA ASP A 198 9.38 -21.97 -10.81
C ASP A 198 10.60 -21.26 -11.42
N GLU A 199 11.81 -21.70 -11.07
CA GLU A 199 13.06 -21.08 -11.55
C GLU A 199 13.17 -21.06 -13.07
N ARG A 200 12.63 -22.07 -13.75
CA ARG A 200 12.61 -22.14 -15.21
C ARG A 200 11.80 -21.03 -15.85
N LEU A 201 10.84 -20.45 -15.15
CA LEU A 201 10.01 -19.35 -15.63
C LEU A 201 10.62 -17.97 -15.31
N ARG A 202 11.48 -17.84 -14.28
CA ARG A 202 11.96 -16.53 -13.79
C ARG A 202 12.61 -15.65 -14.87
N GLY A 203 13.38 -16.23 -15.78
CA GLY A 203 14.08 -15.47 -16.81
C GLY A 203 13.25 -15.22 -18.08
N VAL A 204 12.18 -15.98 -18.28
CA VAL A 204 11.41 -15.99 -19.54
C VAL A 204 10.02 -15.38 -19.39
N PHE A 205 9.42 -15.40 -18.21
CA PHE A 205 8.03 -14.98 -18.00
C PHE A 205 7.78 -13.52 -18.37
N ILE A 206 8.56 -12.60 -17.80
CA ILE A 206 8.36 -11.16 -18.05
C ILE A 206 8.57 -10.80 -19.53
N PRO A 207 9.65 -11.23 -20.21
CA PRO A 207 9.79 -11.03 -21.65
C PRO A 207 8.64 -11.64 -22.47
N PHE A 208 8.23 -12.86 -22.13
CA PHE A 208 7.13 -13.56 -22.83
C PHE A 208 5.80 -12.82 -22.72
N MET A 209 5.51 -12.26 -21.53
CA MET A 209 4.31 -11.44 -21.30
C MET A 209 4.41 -10.11 -22.05
N ALA A 210 5.57 -9.47 -22.05
CA ALA A 210 5.80 -8.21 -22.76
C ALA A 210 5.59 -8.34 -24.28
N GLU A 211 6.03 -9.45 -24.89
CA GLU A 211 5.76 -9.75 -26.30
C GLU A 211 4.26 -9.83 -26.63
N ARG A 212 3.42 -10.07 -25.63
CA ARG A 212 1.95 -10.12 -25.71
C ARG A 212 1.27 -8.83 -25.25
N GLY A 213 2.02 -7.76 -25.07
CA GLY A 213 1.50 -6.48 -24.63
C GLY A 213 1.19 -6.39 -23.13
N VAL A 214 1.53 -7.40 -22.33
CA VAL A 214 1.36 -7.38 -20.88
C VAL A 214 2.65 -6.90 -20.23
N ILE A 215 2.62 -5.66 -19.75
CA ILE A 215 3.79 -5.01 -19.14
C ILE A 215 3.78 -5.25 -17.63
N ILE A 216 4.76 -6.00 -17.15
CA ILE A 216 4.95 -6.31 -15.73
C ILE A 216 6.15 -5.53 -15.20
N GLY A 217 5.96 -4.83 -14.08
CA GLY A 217 7.04 -4.10 -13.41
C GLY A 217 8.18 -5.04 -12.98
N THR A 218 9.41 -4.63 -13.27
CA THR A 218 10.61 -5.36 -12.88
C THR A 218 11.16 -4.83 -11.54
N GLY A 219 11.98 -5.63 -10.86
CA GLY A 219 12.72 -5.21 -9.67
C GLY A 219 12.12 -5.65 -8.33
N HIS A 220 11.05 -6.43 -8.35
CA HIS A 220 10.47 -7.05 -7.14
C HIS A 220 10.38 -8.57 -7.31
N TYR A 221 10.77 -9.29 -6.28
CA TYR A 221 10.49 -10.72 -6.14
C TYR A 221 10.12 -11.00 -4.68
N PRO A 222 8.98 -11.60 -4.41
CA PRO A 222 7.93 -12.08 -5.32
C PRO A 222 7.44 -11.03 -6.32
N ILE A 223 6.98 -11.47 -7.51
CA ILE A 223 6.43 -10.56 -8.51
C ILE A 223 5.15 -9.94 -7.97
N ARG A 224 5.02 -8.63 -8.15
CA ARG A 224 3.84 -7.86 -7.74
C ARG A 224 3.05 -7.40 -8.95
N LEU A 225 1.77 -7.79 -9.01
CA LEU A 225 0.78 -7.21 -9.91
C LEU A 225 -0.21 -6.35 -9.11
N VAL A 226 -0.72 -5.32 -9.77
CA VAL A 226 -1.68 -4.38 -9.14
C VAL A 226 -2.79 -4.12 -10.13
N THR A 227 -4.02 -4.41 -9.76
CA THR A 227 -5.22 -4.06 -10.52
C THR A 227 -5.64 -2.63 -10.23
N HIS A 228 -6.18 -1.95 -11.23
CA HIS A 228 -6.59 -0.56 -11.15
C HIS A 228 -7.64 -0.24 -12.23
N TYR A 229 -8.14 0.99 -12.23
CA TYR A 229 -9.25 1.48 -13.06
C TYR A 229 -9.23 1.06 -14.54
N GLU A 230 -8.06 0.91 -15.15
CA GLU A 230 -7.92 0.56 -16.58
C GLU A 230 -7.77 -0.95 -16.83
N ILE A 231 -7.91 -1.77 -15.78
CA ILE A 231 -7.80 -3.24 -15.89
C ILE A 231 -9.18 -3.85 -15.70
N GLU A 232 -9.71 -4.41 -16.77
CA GLU A 232 -11.03 -5.05 -16.80
C GLU A 232 -10.92 -6.58 -16.59
N ALA A 233 -12.06 -7.23 -16.35
CA ALA A 233 -12.13 -8.67 -16.20
C ALA A 233 -11.60 -9.43 -17.44
N ALA A 234 -11.79 -8.88 -18.63
CA ALA A 234 -11.28 -9.47 -19.88
C ALA A 234 -9.74 -9.44 -19.94
N ASP A 235 -9.12 -8.39 -19.40
CA ASP A 235 -7.65 -8.31 -19.34
C ASP A 235 -7.09 -9.37 -18.37
N ILE A 236 -7.79 -9.64 -17.27
CA ILE A 236 -7.41 -10.69 -16.33
C ILE A 236 -7.41 -12.06 -17.03
N GLU A 237 -8.48 -12.38 -17.76
CA GLU A 237 -8.55 -13.63 -18.53
C GLU A 237 -7.44 -13.73 -19.58
N TYR A 238 -7.14 -12.63 -20.26
CA TYR A 238 -6.04 -12.56 -21.22
C TYR A 238 -4.69 -12.83 -20.55
N VAL A 239 -4.41 -12.21 -19.42
CA VAL A 239 -3.18 -12.40 -18.65
C VAL A 239 -3.04 -13.85 -18.18
N LEU A 240 -4.13 -14.46 -17.68
CA LEU A 240 -4.13 -15.86 -17.25
C LEU A 240 -3.90 -16.83 -18.42
N CYS A 241 -4.50 -16.57 -19.58
CA CYS A 241 -4.26 -17.34 -20.78
C CYS A 241 -2.78 -17.27 -21.19
N ALA A 242 -2.21 -16.08 -21.27
CA ALA A 242 -0.81 -15.87 -21.59
C ALA A 242 0.15 -16.51 -20.58
N ALA A 243 -0.19 -16.46 -19.27
CA ALA A 243 0.59 -17.12 -18.22
C ALA A 243 0.56 -18.66 -18.37
N ARG A 244 -0.58 -19.23 -18.74
CA ARG A 244 -0.74 -20.67 -19.01
C ARG A 244 0.11 -21.09 -20.21
N ASP A 245 0.04 -20.36 -21.33
CA ASP A 245 0.87 -20.60 -22.50
C ASP A 245 2.37 -20.58 -22.17
N CYS A 246 2.79 -19.63 -21.32
CA CYS A 246 4.17 -19.56 -20.86
C CYS A 246 4.55 -20.79 -20.04
N SER A 247 3.72 -21.18 -19.10
CA SER A 247 3.93 -22.38 -18.28
C SER A 247 4.06 -23.64 -19.14
N GLU A 248 3.11 -23.88 -20.05
CA GLU A 248 3.12 -25.04 -20.94
C GLU A 248 4.37 -25.09 -21.82
N ARG A 249 4.78 -23.93 -22.34
CA ARG A 249 5.95 -23.85 -23.24
C ARG A 249 7.27 -24.13 -22.53
N PHE A 250 7.42 -23.73 -21.28
CA PHE A 250 8.72 -23.74 -20.59
C PHE A 250 8.82 -24.74 -19.44
N LEU A 251 7.70 -25.27 -18.93
CA LEU A 251 7.70 -26.28 -17.86
C LEU A 251 7.45 -27.71 -18.36
N VAL A 252 6.67 -27.89 -19.41
CA VAL A 252 6.20 -29.22 -19.86
C VAL A 252 7.15 -29.89 -20.89
N LYS A 253 8.33 -29.35 -21.07
CA LYS A 253 9.36 -29.97 -21.91
C LYS A 253 10.33 -30.81 -21.13
#